data_3eda43a0c9a70efc2ea3f3b53d0c89ed
#
_entry.id   3eda43a0c9a70efc2ea3f3b53d0c89ed
#
_cell.length_a   1.000
_cell.length_b   1.000
_cell.length_c   1.000
_cell.angle_alpha   90.00
_cell.angle_beta   90.00
_cell.angle_gamma   90.00
#
_symmetry.space_group_name_H-M   'P 1'
#
loop_
_entity.id
_entity.type
_entity.pdbx_description
1 polymer ?
#
loop_
_entity_poly.entity_id
_entity_poly.type
_entity_poly.pdbx_seq_one_letter_code
_entity_poly.pdbx_strand_id
1 'polypeptide(L)'
;IGNVIMELGFISQELLITVLTTQMGIDYIELKACKLDEDLLKQVPENLVNKYKAIPIGYDENNPNILRVAMVDPMDLNAIDDIGIATNTQVEPLLAMEDDVMEAIGKYYGNAQAMEAAEQYRKEMQENGVNDADEEALNEDIENSPIVLLVKQIIEGGVRQRASDIHIEPLESSVRVRYRIDGALKHVMTYDIGLLAGISARIKIIGGMDI
;
A
#
# COMPACT_ATOMS: atom_id res chain seq x y z
N ILE A 1 -16.61 -17.06 -2.98
CA ILE A 1 -17.48 -18.10 -2.40
C ILE A 1 -16.91 -18.58 -1.07
N GLY A 2 -15.60 -18.88 -0.97
CA GLY A 2 -14.96 -19.35 0.26
C GLY A 2 -15.15 -18.41 1.45
N ASN A 3 -14.93 -17.08 1.25
CA ASN A 3 -15.10 -16.08 2.29
C ASN A 3 -16.54 -16.01 2.81
N VAL A 4 -17.53 -16.10 1.92
CA VAL A 4 -18.95 -16.09 2.30
C VAL A 4 -19.32 -17.32 3.15
N ILE A 5 -18.76 -18.50 2.82
CA ILE A 5 -19.01 -19.74 3.57
C ILE A 5 -18.36 -19.67 4.96
N MET A 6 -17.19 -19.02 5.10
CA MET A 6 -16.56 -18.76 6.40
C MET A 6 -17.35 -17.74 7.24
N GLU A 7 -17.78 -16.62 6.65
CA GLU A 7 -18.62 -15.62 7.33
C GLU A 7 -19.93 -16.20 7.85
N LEU A 8 -20.51 -17.16 7.12
CA LEU A 8 -21.70 -17.89 7.55
C LEU A 8 -21.40 -18.98 8.58
N GLY A 9 -20.13 -19.19 8.96
CA GLY A 9 -19.72 -20.13 9.98
C GLY A 9 -19.80 -21.61 9.60
N PHE A 10 -19.94 -21.93 8.30
CA PHE A 10 -20.04 -23.32 7.84
C PHE A 10 -18.70 -24.06 7.83
N ILE A 11 -17.59 -23.33 7.62
CA ILE A 11 -16.24 -23.89 7.62
C ILE A 11 -15.27 -22.96 8.37
N SER A 12 -14.24 -23.56 9.01
CA SER A 12 -13.15 -22.79 9.58
C SER A 12 -12.15 -22.37 8.49
N GLN A 13 -11.38 -21.30 8.77
CA GLN A 13 -10.32 -20.83 7.90
C GLN A 13 -9.29 -21.93 7.62
N GLU A 14 -8.88 -22.68 8.65
CA GLU A 14 -7.93 -23.79 8.53
C GLU A 14 -8.43 -24.89 7.59
N LEU A 15 -9.72 -25.22 7.68
CA LEU A 15 -10.32 -26.22 6.79
C LEU A 15 -10.34 -25.72 5.34
N LEU A 16 -10.67 -24.45 5.12
CA LEU A 16 -10.65 -23.86 3.78
C LEU A 16 -9.25 -23.92 3.17
N ILE A 17 -8.23 -23.49 3.91
CA ILE A 17 -6.82 -23.55 3.49
C ILE A 17 -6.43 -24.97 3.14
N THR A 18 -6.73 -25.94 4.01
CA THR A 18 -6.38 -27.34 3.80
C THR A 18 -7.03 -27.92 2.53
N VAL A 19 -8.30 -27.59 2.28
CA VAL A 19 -9.01 -28.04 1.08
C VAL A 19 -8.40 -27.43 -0.17
N LEU A 20 -8.14 -26.11 -0.16
CA LEU A 20 -7.59 -25.41 -1.32
C LEU A 20 -6.17 -25.88 -1.64
N THR A 21 -5.29 -26.00 -0.66
CA THR A 21 -3.91 -26.47 -0.87
C THR A 21 -3.87 -27.90 -1.36
N THR A 22 -4.71 -28.78 -0.80
CA THR A 22 -4.79 -30.18 -1.25
C THR A 22 -5.32 -30.30 -2.68
N GLN A 23 -6.32 -29.49 -3.01
CA GLN A 23 -6.95 -29.53 -4.34
C GLN A 23 -6.08 -28.90 -5.43
N MET A 24 -5.37 -27.82 -5.10
CA MET A 24 -4.54 -27.05 -6.05
C MET A 24 -3.12 -27.59 -6.14
N GLY A 25 -2.64 -28.31 -5.12
CA GLY A 25 -1.24 -28.74 -5.00
C GLY A 25 -0.28 -27.57 -4.79
N ILE A 26 -0.76 -26.49 -4.19
CA ILE A 26 -0.03 -25.23 -3.95
C ILE A 26 0.12 -25.05 -2.44
N ASP A 27 1.29 -24.63 -2.00
CA ASP A 27 1.55 -24.39 -0.58
C ASP A 27 0.86 -23.10 -0.08
N TYR A 28 0.46 -23.13 1.19
CA TYR A 28 -0.06 -21.94 1.89
C TYR A 28 1.04 -21.23 2.64
N ILE A 29 0.95 -19.90 2.69
CA ILE A 29 1.86 -19.06 3.47
C ILE A 29 1.11 -18.08 4.36
N GLU A 30 1.53 -18.00 5.61
CA GLU A 30 1.05 -17.00 6.56
C GLU A 30 1.93 -15.75 6.48
N LEU A 31 1.45 -14.71 5.77
CA LEU A 31 2.21 -13.48 5.51
C LEU A 31 2.60 -12.73 6.78
N LYS A 32 1.80 -12.82 7.85
CA LYS A 32 2.10 -12.17 9.13
C LYS A 32 3.37 -12.68 9.80
N ALA A 33 3.74 -13.94 9.54
CA ALA A 33 4.97 -14.54 10.05
C ALA A 33 6.21 -14.20 9.19
N CYS A 34 6.01 -13.65 7.97
CA CYS A 34 7.08 -13.37 7.04
C CYS A 34 7.70 -11.99 7.26
N LYS A 35 9.03 -11.93 7.22
CA LYS A 35 9.76 -10.66 7.04
C LYS A 35 9.92 -10.42 5.55
N LEU A 36 9.25 -9.39 5.05
CA LEU A 36 9.36 -9.00 3.65
C LEU A 36 10.56 -8.04 3.50
N ASP A 37 11.34 -8.27 2.45
CA ASP A 37 12.50 -7.45 2.10
C ASP A 37 12.03 -6.30 1.19
N GLU A 38 12.29 -5.05 1.60
CA GLU A 38 11.88 -3.85 0.85
C GLU A 38 12.52 -3.75 -0.53
N ASP A 39 13.75 -4.25 -0.70
CA ASP A 39 14.43 -4.23 -2.00
C ASP A 39 13.84 -5.27 -2.96
N LEU A 40 13.35 -6.39 -2.44
CA LEU A 40 12.60 -7.37 -3.22
C LEU A 40 11.24 -6.80 -3.64
N LEU A 41 10.55 -6.12 -2.74
CA LEU A 41 9.23 -5.52 -3.00
C LEU A 41 9.28 -4.50 -4.16
N LYS A 42 10.36 -3.72 -4.26
CA LYS A 42 10.58 -2.75 -5.36
C LYS A 42 10.73 -3.38 -6.74
N GLN A 43 11.03 -4.68 -6.82
CA GLN A 43 11.21 -5.37 -8.11
C GLN A 43 9.87 -5.70 -8.80
N VAL A 44 8.79 -5.80 -8.02
CA VAL A 44 7.45 -6.02 -8.58
C VAL A 44 6.70 -4.68 -8.60
N PRO A 45 6.32 -4.19 -9.78
CA PRO A 45 5.57 -2.94 -9.92
C PRO A 45 4.27 -2.96 -9.12
N GLU A 46 4.00 -1.86 -8.42
CA GLU A 46 2.82 -1.73 -7.54
C GLU A 46 1.50 -1.96 -8.26
N ASN A 47 1.38 -1.55 -9.53
CA ASN A 47 0.21 -1.79 -10.34
C ASN A 47 -0.10 -3.28 -10.52
N LEU A 48 0.92 -4.13 -10.63
CA LEU A 48 0.73 -5.59 -10.71
C LEU A 48 0.34 -6.17 -9.35
N VAL A 49 0.98 -5.70 -8.27
CA VAL A 49 0.66 -6.10 -6.90
C VAL A 49 -0.80 -5.82 -6.56
N ASN A 50 -1.28 -4.61 -6.86
CA ASN A 50 -2.67 -4.22 -6.62
C ASN A 50 -3.66 -4.94 -7.54
N LYS A 51 -3.31 -5.08 -8.83
CA LYS A 51 -4.17 -5.73 -9.84
C LYS A 51 -4.44 -7.19 -9.50
N TYR A 52 -3.39 -7.91 -9.11
CA TYR A 52 -3.45 -9.35 -8.89
C TYR A 52 -3.56 -9.76 -7.42
N LYS A 53 -3.55 -8.80 -6.50
CA LYS A 53 -3.51 -9.06 -5.05
C LYS A 53 -2.43 -10.09 -4.73
N ALA A 54 -1.21 -9.75 -5.14
CA ALA A 54 -0.04 -10.61 -5.07
C ALA A 54 1.14 -9.84 -4.47
N ILE A 55 1.94 -10.48 -3.62
CA ILE A 55 3.08 -9.85 -2.98
C ILE A 55 4.31 -10.78 -3.02
N PRO A 56 5.49 -10.33 -3.49
CA PRO A 56 6.69 -11.13 -3.48
C PRO A 56 7.19 -11.31 -2.05
N ILE A 57 7.60 -12.53 -1.70
CA ILE A 57 8.02 -12.87 -0.34
C ILE A 57 9.47 -13.31 -0.23
N GLY A 58 10.09 -13.71 -1.33
CA GLY A 58 11.48 -14.18 -1.36
C GLY A 58 11.80 -14.94 -2.62
N TYR A 59 13.04 -15.31 -2.77
CA TYR A 59 13.46 -16.29 -3.76
C TYR A 59 13.48 -17.70 -3.15
N ASP A 60 13.35 -18.72 -3.99
CA ASP A 60 13.53 -20.09 -3.57
C ASP A 60 14.98 -20.31 -3.08
N GLU A 61 15.14 -21.03 -1.96
CA GLU A 61 16.46 -21.22 -1.33
C GLU A 61 17.43 -22.03 -2.20
N ASN A 62 16.92 -22.89 -3.08
CA ASN A 62 17.71 -23.75 -3.96
C ASN A 62 17.86 -23.17 -5.37
N ASN A 63 16.98 -22.24 -5.77
CA ASN A 63 16.99 -21.66 -7.09
C ASN A 63 16.65 -20.15 -7.08
N PRO A 64 17.65 -19.27 -7.11
CA PRO A 64 17.43 -17.82 -7.06
C PRO A 64 16.74 -17.26 -8.30
N ASN A 65 16.45 -18.08 -9.32
CA ASN A 65 15.67 -17.67 -10.49
C ASN A 65 14.17 -17.91 -10.30
N ILE A 66 13.74 -18.44 -9.15
CA ILE A 66 12.35 -18.64 -8.79
C ILE A 66 11.96 -17.63 -7.72
N LEU A 67 11.03 -16.75 -8.07
CA LEU A 67 10.43 -15.77 -7.17
C LEU A 67 9.16 -16.37 -6.54
N ARG A 68 9.15 -16.50 -5.23
CA ARG A 68 7.98 -16.96 -4.47
C ARG A 68 7.06 -15.77 -4.23
N VAL A 69 5.81 -15.91 -4.63
CA VAL A 69 4.81 -14.84 -4.59
C VAL A 69 3.56 -15.33 -3.85
N ALA A 70 3.23 -14.66 -2.76
CA ALA A 70 1.97 -14.89 -2.04
C ALA A 70 0.82 -14.23 -2.80
N MET A 71 -0.22 -14.99 -3.12
CA MET A 71 -1.33 -14.59 -3.97
C MET A 71 -2.67 -15.01 -3.37
N VAL A 72 -3.69 -14.19 -3.58
CA VAL A 72 -5.07 -14.56 -3.22
C VAL A 72 -5.61 -15.64 -4.16
N ASP A 73 -5.28 -15.52 -5.45
CA ASP A 73 -5.61 -16.52 -6.47
C ASP A 73 -4.32 -17.04 -7.14
N PRO A 74 -3.75 -18.13 -6.62
CA PRO A 74 -2.52 -18.70 -7.16
C PRO A 74 -2.72 -19.43 -8.51
N MET A 75 -3.96 -19.54 -9.01
CA MET A 75 -4.29 -20.12 -10.32
C MET A 75 -4.41 -19.07 -11.43
N ASP A 76 -4.25 -17.78 -11.12
CA ASP A 76 -4.25 -16.72 -12.13
C ASP A 76 -2.94 -16.73 -12.93
N LEU A 77 -2.98 -17.40 -14.09
CA LEU A 77 -1.83 -17.52 -14.98
C LEU A 77 -1.37 -16.17 -15.52
N ASN A 78 -2.28 -15.20 -15.71
CA ASN A 78 -1.89 -13.87 -16.17
C ASN A 78 -1.05 -13.15 -15.09
N ALA A 79 -1.39 -13.34 -13.82
CA ALA A 79 -0.60 -12.80 -12.71
C ALA A 79 0.81 -13.40 -12.68
N ILE A 80 0.92 -14.72 -12.84
CA ILE A 80 2.19 -15.45 -12.85
C ILE A 80 3.07 -14.97 -14.01
N ASP A 81 2.49 -14.84 -15.21
CA ASP A 81 3.21 -14.40 -16.41
C ASP A 81 3.62 -12.93 -16.31
N ASP A 82 2.71 -12.03 -15.95
CA ASP A 82 3.00 -10.58 -15.87
C ASP A 82 4.08 -10.29 -14.82
N ILE A 83 4.01 -10.93 -13.65
CA ILE A 83 5.01 -10.78 -12.59
C ILE A 83 6.35 -11.39 -13.03
N GLY A 84 6.34 -12.56 -13.64
CA GLY A 84 7.52 -13.22 -14.15
C GLY A 84 8.26 -12.39 -15.21
N ILE A 85 7.51 -11.77 -16.14
CA ILE A 85 8.06 -10.85 -17.15
C ILE A 85 8.65 -9.61 -16.48
N ALA A 86 7.94 -9.00 -15.53
CA ALA A 86 8.39 -7.79 -14.86
C ALA A 86 9.67 -7.99 -14.04
N THR A 87 9.84 -9.16 -13.42
CA THR A 87 10.99 -9.49 -12.59
C THR A 87 12.07 -10.29 -13.31
N ASN A 88 11.79 -10.74 -14.52
CA ASN A 88 12.65 -11.66 -15.31
C ASN A 88 12.99 -12.94 -14.52
N THR A 89 12.01 -13.51 -13.80
CA THR A 89 12.14 -14.73 -12.99
C THR A 89 11.00 -15.69 -13.28
N GLN A 90 11.12 -16.94 -12.83
CA GLN A 90 9.99 -17.85 -12.75
C GLN A 90 9.22 -17.55 -11.45
N VAL A 91 7.89 -17.54 -11.52
CA VAL A 91 7.05 -17.31 -10.34
C VAL A 91 6.57 -18.62 -9.77
N GLU A 92 6.82 -18.84 -8.48
CA GLU A 92 6.21 -19.90 -7.67
C GLU A 92 5.06 -19.28 -6.87
N PRO A 93 3.79 -19.55 -7.25
CA PRO A 93 2.65 -19.01 -6.53
C PRO A 93 2.42 -19.75 -5.23
N LEU A 94 2.11 -19.02 -4.17
CA LEU A 94 1.73 -19.53 -2.87
C LEU A 94 0.36 -18.96 -2.49
N LEU A 95 -0.49 -19.79 -1.91
CA LEU A 95 -1.80 -19.33 -1.43
C LEU A 95 -1.62 -18.47 -0.18
N ALA A 96 -2.25 -17.30 -0.16
CA ALA A 96 -2.33 -16.46 1.03
C ALA A 96 -3.76 -15.93 1.21
N MET A 97 -4.11 -15.59 2.45
CA MET A 97 -5.42 -15.02 2.75
C MET A 97 -5.53 -13.60 2.23
N GLU A 98 -6.69 -13.24 1.68
CA GLU A 98 -6.94 -11.92 1.08
C GLU A 98 -6.67 -10.79 2.06
N ASP A 99 -7.14 -10.91 3.31
CA ASP A 99 -6.94 -9.90 4.33
C ASP A 99 -5.44 -9.67 4.63
N ASP A 100 -4.65 -10.74 4.70
CA ASP A 100 -3.21 -10.67 4.97
C ASP A 100 -2.44 -10.06 3.79
N VAL A 101 -2.83 -10.41 2.56
CA VAL A 101 -2.25 -9.83 1.33
C VAL A 101 -2.57 -8.34 1.26
N MET A 102 -3.82 -7.94 1.49
CA MET A 102 -4.23 -6.53 1.46
C MET A 102 -3.58 -5.71 2.57
N GLU A 103 -3.43 -6.28 3.77
CA GLU A 103 -2.69 -5.65 4.88
C GLU A 103 -1.22 -5.42 4.49
N ALA A 104 -0.58 -6.44 3.91
CA ALA A 104 0.81 -6.36 3.47
C ALA A 104 0.98 -5.34 2.33
N ILE A 105 0.12 -5.34 1.32
CA ILE A 105 0.13 -4.34 0.23
C ILE A 105 -0.01 -2.93 0.81
N GLY A 106 -0.99 -2.72 1.69
CA GLY A 106 -1.19 -1.42 2.35
C GLY A 106 0.01 -0.95 3.17
N LYS A 107 0.72 -1.89 3.80
CA LYS A 107 1.88 -1.58 4.63
C LYS A 107 3.12 -1.23 3.81
N TYR A 108 3.39 -1.97 2.74
CA TYR A 108 4.66 -1.89 2.02
C TYR A 108 4.60 -1.06 0.73
N TYR A 109 3.46 -1.05 0.04
CA TYR A 109 3.28 -0.31 -1.21
C TYR A 109 2.44 0.97 -1.04
N GLY A 110 1.53 1.04 -0.06
CA GLY A 110 0.73 2.24 0.19
C GLY A 110 1.56 3.50 0.52
N ASN A 111 2.81 3.32 0.93
CA ASN A 111 3.73 4.42 1.18
C ASN A 111 4.42 4.93 -0.10
N ALA A 112 4.60 4.08 -1.12
CA ALA A 112 5.26 4.45 -2.37
C ALA A 112 4.44 5.48 -3.16
N GLN A 113 3.12 5.30 -3.26
CA GLN A 113 2.22 6.25 -3.93
C GLN A 113 2.20 7.61 -3.22
N ALA A 114 2.22 7.62 -1.88
CA ALA A 114 2.27 8.86 -1.12
C ALA A 114 3.59 9.60 -1.33
N MET A 115 4.71 8.88 -1.42
CA MET A 115 6.02 9.48 -1.72
C MET A 115 6.08 10.02 -3.14
N GLU A 116 5.55 9.28 -4.11
CA GLU A 116 5.48 9.73 -5.50
C GLU A 116 4.61 11.00 -5.65
N ALA A 117 3.43 11.03 -5.03
CA ALA A 117 2.57 12.20 -5.01
C ALA A 117 3.26 13.40 -4.32
N ALA A 118 4.01 13.17 -3.24
CA ALA A 118 4.77 14.21 -2.56
C ALA A 118 5.90 14.77 -3.45
N GLU A 119 6.60 13.91 -4.19
CA GLU A 119 7.64 14.35 -5.13
C GLU A 119 7.08 15.12 -6.33
N GLN A 120 5.94 14.68 -6.88
CA GLN A 120 5.26 15.38 -7.96
C GLN A 120 4.82 16.77 -7.53
N TYR A 121 4.17 16.89 -6.37
CA TYR A 121 3.77 18.19 -5.83
C TYR A 121 4.97 19.13 -5.59
N ARG A 122 6.07 18.60 -5.07
CA ARG A 122 7.30 19.38 -4.87
C ARG A 122 7.88 19.90 -6.19
N LYS A 123 7.86 19.07 -7.26
CA LYS A 123 8.30 19.49 -8.59
C LYS A 123 7.41 20.59 -9.15
N GLU A 124 6.09 20.45 -9.05
CA GLU A 124 5.13 21.47 -9.49
C GLU A 124 5.34 22.81 -8.74
N MET A 125 5.58 22.77 -7.43
CA MET A 125 5.90 23.98 -6.66
C MET A 125 7.22 24.64 -7.09
N GLN A 126 8.22 23.87 -7.47
CA GLN A 126 9.52 24.40 -7.94
C GLN A 126 9.43 24.99 -9.36
N GLU A 127 8.62 24.40 -10.24
CA GLU A 127 8.45 24.86 -11.62
C GLU A 127 7.54 26.09 -11.73
N ASN A 128 6.49 26.18 -10.90
CA ASN A 128 5.50 27.25 -10.98
C ASN A 128 5.83 28.48 -10.12
N GLY A 129 6.93 28.46 -9.36
CA GLY A 129 7.35 29.55 -8.46
C GLY A 129 6.33 29.79 -7.35
N VAL A 130 6.77 29.70 -6.11
CA VAL A 130 5.93 29.91 -4.93
C VAL A 130 5.30 31.31 -4.96
N ASN A 131 4.06 31.39 -5.39
CA ASN A 131 3.19 32.52 -5.07
C ASN A 131 2.17 32.04 -4.05
N ASP A 132 2.25 32.56 -2.84
CA ASP A 132 1.34 32.33 -1.70
C ASP A 132 -0.12 32.77 -1.96
N ALA A 133 -0.53 32.99 -3.19
CA ALA A 133 -1.76 33.73 -3.50
C ALA A 133 -2.68 33.11 -4.57
N ASP A 134 -2.44 31.91 -5.05
CA ASP A 134 -3.38 31.37 -6.04
C ASP A 134 -4.37 30.37 -5.41
N GLU A 135 -5.30 30.93 -4.61
CA GLU A 135 -6.58 30.30 -4.26
C GLU A 135 -7.46 29.98 -5.51
N GLU A 136 -7.09 30.48 -6.69
CA GLU A 136 -7.83 30.32 -7.93
C GLU A 136 -7.48 29.06 -8.75
N ALA A 137 -6.37 28.38 -8.47
CA ALA A 137 -6.06 27.06 -9.08
C ALA A 137 -6.93 25.92 -8.53
N LEU A 138 -7.93 26.22 -7.73
CA LEU A 138 -8.79 25.27 -7.04
C LEU A 138 -9.93 24.73 -7.92
N ASN A 139 -10.03 25.05 -9.22
CA ASN A 139 -11.33 24.86 -9.87
C ASN A 139 -11.42 23.93 -11.09
N GLU A 140 -10.40 23.25 -11.58
CA GLU A 140 -10.69 22.37 -12.75
C GLU A 140 -10.13 20.93 -12.76
N ASP A 141 -9.24 20.49 -11.84
CA ASP A 141 -8.89 19.06 -11.72
C ASP A 141 -8.49 18.66 -10.27
N ILE A 142 -9.31 19.10 -9.31
CA ILE A 142 -8.99 19.00 -7.86
C ILE A 142 -8.79 17.55 -7.39
N GLU A 143 -9.50 16.60 -7.97
CA GLU A 143 -9.46 15.20 -7.49
C GLU A 143 -8.14 14.48 -7.80
N ASN A 144 -7.40 14.93 -8.81
CA ASN A 144 -6.16 14.31 -9.25
C ASN A 144 -4.88 15.11 -8.90
N SER A 145 -5.03 16.23 -8.19
CA SER A 145 -3.87 17.01 -7.73
C SER A 145 -2.98 16.17 -6.81
N PRO A 146 -1.63 16.23 -6.95
CA PRO A 146 -0.69 15.46 -6.14
C PRO A 146 -0.89 15.63 -4.64
N ILE A 147 -1.22 16.85 -4.17
CA ILE A 147 -1.48 17.09 -2.73
C ILE A 147 -2.78 16.43 -2.26
N VAL A 148 -3.79 16.35 -3.12
CA VAL A 148 -5.06 15.67 -2.81
C VAL A 148 -4.83 14.17 -2.71
N LEU A 149 -4.07 13.59 -3.64
CA LEU A 149 -3.71 12.17 -3.62
C LEU A 149 -2.86 11.85 -2.39
N LEU A 150 -1.89 12.70 -2.04
CA LEU A 150 -1.06 12.54 -0.85
C LEU A 150 -1.90 12.52 0.44
N VAL A 151 -2.78 13.49 0.64
CA VAL A 151 -3.62 13.54 1.84
C VAL A 151 -4.59 12.36 1.87
N LYS A 152 -5.16 11.98 0.73
CA LYS A 152 -6.00 10.79 0.60
C LYS A 152 -5.24 9.54 1.05
N GLN A 153 -4.02 9.32 0.58
CA GLN A 153 -3.19 8.17 0.95
C GLN A 153 -2.85 8.16 2.45
N ILE A 154 -2.56 9.32 3.05
CA ILE A 154 -2.33 9.43 4.50
C ILE A 154 -3.58 8.98 5.27
N ILE A 155 -4.76 9.44 4.88
CA ILE A 155 -6.02 9.12 5.56
C ILE A 155 -6.38 7.65 5.37
N GLU A 156 -6.35 7.15 4.12
CA GLU A 156 -6.66 5.75 3.82
C GLU A 156 -5.69 4.78 4.49
N GLY A 157 -4.39 5.15 4.55
CA GLY A 157 -3.37 4.39 5.27
C GLY A 157 -3.68 4.28 6.77
N GLY A 158 -4.16 5.36 7.39
CA GLY A 158 -4.63 5.35 8.78
C GLY A 158 -5.84 4.45 8.97
N VAL A 159 -6.82 4.55 8.09
CA VAL A 159 -8.04 3.69 8.15
C VAL A 159 -7.69 2.21 7.99
N ARG A 160 -6.85 1.86 7.00
CA ARG A 160 -6.40 0.47 6.79
C ARG A 160 -5.69 -0.12 8.00
N GLN A 161 -4.88 0.69 8.69
CA GLN A 161 -4.16 0.26 9.88
C GLN A 161 -4.99 0.40 11.17
N ARG A 162 -6.28 0.73 11.07
CA ARG A 162 -7.21 0.94 12.19
C ARG A 162 -6.66 1.94 13.21
N ALA A 163 -6.05 3.01 12.72
CA ALA A 163 -5.55 4.08 13.57
C ALA A 163 -6.73 4.83 14.19
N SER A 164 -6.63 5.15 15.49
CA SER A 164 -7.58 6.04 16.18
C SER A 164 -7.32 7.51 15.85
N ASP A 165 -6.05 7.86 15.57
CA ASP A 165 -5.63 9.23 15.29
C ASP A 165 -4.51 9.24 14.25
N ILE A 166 -4.49 10.29 13.43
CA ILE A 166 -3.41 10.62 12.50
C ILE A 166 -2.76 11.92 12.99
N HIS A 167 -1.47 11.85 13.28
CA HIS A 167 -0.68 12.99 13.71
C HIS A 167 0.21 13.46 12.56
N ILE A 168 0.10 14.74 12.22
CA ILE A 168 0.96 15.42 11.25
C ILE A 168 1.73 16.50 12.00
N GLU A 169 3.02 16.28 12.16
CA GLU A 169 3.87 17.04 13.06
C GLU A 169 4.96 17.77 12.27
N PRO A 170 4.99 19.12 12.28
CA PRO A 170 6.10 19.87 11.73
C PRO A 170 7.35 19.68 12.59
N LEU A 171 8.48 19.44 11.91
CA LEU A 171 9.83 19.50 12.46
C LEU A 171 10.59 20.65 11.79
N GLU A 172 11.86 20.87 12.14
CA GLU A 172 12.64 21.99 11.56
C GLU A 172 12.75 21.93 10.02
N SER A 173 12.95 20.75 9.45
CA SER A 173 13.16 20.55 8.01
C SER A 173 12.23 19.54 7.37
N SER A 174 11.28 19.00 8.11
CA SER A 174 10.42 17.93 7.63
C SER A 174 9.05 17.92 8.31
N VAL A 175 8.11 17.18 7.72
CA VAL A 175 6.78 16.88 8.27
C VAL A 175 6.72 15.40 8.57
N ARG A 176 6.49 15.06 9.84
CA ARG A 176 6.40 13.68 10.28
C ARG A 176 4.93 13.25 10.42
N VAL A 177 4.57 12.12 9.79
CA VAL A 177 3.26 11.49 9.94
C VAL A 177 3.36 10.29 10.88
N ARG A 178 2.49 10.25 11.89
CA ARG A 178 2.37 9.14 12.83
C ARG A 178 0.92 8.70 12.96
N TYR A 179 0.72 7.41 13.07
CA TYR A 179 -0.59 6.83 13.38
C TYR A 179 -0.62 6.34 14.83
N ARG A 180 -1.74 6.56 15.52
CA ARG A 180 -1.99 5.93 16.81
C ARG A 180 -2.71 4.61 16.57
N ILE A 181 -2.00 3.50 16.82
CA ILE A 181 -2.52 2.14 16.65
C ILE A 181 -2.40 1.45 18.00
N ASP A 182 -3.51 0.94 18.53
CA ASP A 182 -3.57 0.30 19.86
C ASP A 182 -2.96 1.17 20.98
N GLY A 183 -3.23 2.47 20.94
CA GLY A 183 -2.74 3.46 21.92
C GLY A 183 -1.30 3.93 21.70
N ALA A 184 -0.50 3.25 20.87
CA ALA A 184 0.88 3.62 20.60
C ALA A 184 1.01 4.46 19.31
N LEU A 185 1.83 5.51 19.37
CA LEU A 185 2.17 6.32 18.18
C LEU A 185 3.27 5.62 17.39
N LYS A 186 2.94 5.16 16.19
CA LYS A 186 3.88 4.57 15.25
C LYS A 186 4.26 5.58 14.17
N HIS A 187 5.55 5.70 13.88
CA HIS A 187 6.04 6.48 12.74
C HIS A 187 5.63 5.78 11.44
N VAL A 188 5.12 6.57 10.48
CA VAL A 188 4.65 6.05 9.19
C VAL A 188 5.49 6.62 8.06
N MET A 189 5.59 7.95 8.00
CA MET A 189 6.31 8.66 6.93
C MET A 189 6.91 9.97 7.40
N THR A 190 7.89 10.44 6.64
CA THR A 190 8.46 11.80 6.75
C THR A 190 8.50 12.43 5.37
N TYR A 191 8.01 13.67 5.28
CA TYR A 191 7.97 14.46 4.04
C TYR A 191 8.80 15.73 4.20
N ASP A 192 9.08 16.42 3.10
CA ASP A 192 9.70 17.74 3.11
C ASP A 192 8.79 18.78 3.79
N ILE A 193 9.39 19.74 4.51
CA ILE A 193 8.63 20.79 5.24
C ILE A 193 7.77 21.65 4.30
N GLY A 194 8.17 21.84 3.05
CA GLY A 194 7.42 22.58 2.05
C GLY A 194 6.03 22.03 1.77
N LEU A 195 5.80 20.75 2.09
CA LEU A 195 4.47 20.12 1.89
C LEU A 195 3.47 20.44 3.02
N LEU A 196 3.94 21.01 4.16
CA LEU A 196 3.09 21.23 5.33
C LEU A 196 1.88 22.13 5.03
N ALA A 197 2.10 23.23 4.32
CA ALA A 197 1.04 24.18 4.00
C ALA A 197 -0.06 23.52 3.15
N GLY A 198 0.32 22.81 2.08
CA GLY A 198 -0.62 22.09 1.21
C GLY A 198 -1.37 20.99 1.92
N ILE A 199 -0.66 20.17 2.72
CA ILE A 199 -1.30 19.11 3.52
C ILE A 199 -2.31 19.71 4.49
N SER A 200 -1.93 20.79 5.22
CA SER A 200 -2.79 21.43 6.20
C SER A 200 -4.03 22.06 5.56
N ALA A 201 -3.86 22.77 4.44
CA ALA A 201 -4.97 23.38 3.69
C ALA A 201 -5.95 22.28 3.20
N ARG A 202 -5.43 21.21 2.61
CA ARG A 202 -6.29 20.13 2.12
C ARG A 202 -7.08 19.44 3.22
N ILE A 203 -6.46 19.18 4.37
CA ILE A 203 -7.15 18.60 5.54
C ILE A 203 -8.25 19.52 6.04
N LYS A 204 -7.98 20.83 6.13
CA LYS A 204 -9.00 21.82 6.51
C LYS A 204 -10.18 21.81 5.54
N ILE A 205 -9.92 21.77 4.24
CA ILE A 205 -10.99 21.70 3.20
C ILE A 205 -11.84 20.43 3.41
N ILE A 206 -11.22 19.26 3.57
CA ILE A 206 -11.93 17.99 3.80
C ILE A 206 -12.75 18.04 5.09
N GLY A 207 -12.20 18.66 6.14
CA GLY A 207 -12.84 18.79 7.45
C GLY A 207 -13.88 19.92 7.53
N GLY A 208 -14.06 20.73 6.47
CA GLY A 208 -14.93 21.91 6.49
C GLY A 208 -14.49 22.96 7.50
N MET A 209 -13.17 23.09 7.73
CA MET A 209 -12.56 24.06 8.66
C MET A 209 -12.20 25.35 7.93
N ASP A 210 -12.14 26.45 8.66
CA ASP A 210 -11.65 27.73 8.12
C ASP A 210 -10.17 27.58 7.70
N ILE A 211 -9.83 28.09 6.50
CA ILE A 211 -8.52 28.02 5.88
C ILE A 211 -7.68 29.24 6.31
#